data_cf821cfd337781dbb58633ca85010f53
#
_entry.id   cf821cfd337781dbb58633ca85010f53
#
_cell.length_a   1.000
_cell.length_b   1.000
_cell.length_c   1.000
_cell.angle_alpha   90.00
_cell.angle_beta   90.00
_cell.angle_gamma   90.00
#
_symmetry.space_group_name_H-M   'P 1'
#
loop_
_entity.id
_entity.type
_entity.pdbx_description
1 polymer ?
#
loop_
_entity_poly.entity_id
_entity_poly.type
_entity_poly.pdbx_seq_one_letter_code
_entity_poly.pdbx_strand_id
1 'polypeptide(L)'
;NAMVWQAGGHPYSTSKDGTKVTVKLTTDKGVQKFCDFWQKMIDEGLIETKTKDSSDDWYRSVGSGEFASVISAAWAPGMFLNNAPEGAGKWRIAQMPTWNAGEKVSSENGGSSLALMSSSKNADAAYKFMEFASTNSDAIMSRVDQGGFPADLKTMSNDKFLSQTTMVNSDGDTVDYFGGEKFNAEFAEAAKRVTSKFEFLPYDVYARSVFTDTVGAAYMGQTTMKEGVKAWQDKLVEQGKSQGFTVNE
;
A
#
# COMPACT_ATOMS: atom_id res chain seq x y z
N ASN A 1 4.54 -5.83 3.39
CA ASN A 1 4.88 -6.57 2.14
C ASN A 1 5.58 -5.67 1.11
N ALA A 2 5.05 -4.47 0.77
CA ALA A 2 5.58 -3.61 -0.31
C ALA A 2 7.09 -3.37 -0.23
N MET A 3 7.62 -2.98 0.92
CA MET A 3 9.06 -2.74 1.10
C MET A 3 9.90 -4.02 1.02
N VAL A 4 9.33 -5.16 1.40
CA VAL A 4 9.98 -6.47 1.26
C VAL A 4 10.09 -6.84 -0.21
N TRP A 5 9.02 -6.67 -0.99
CA TRP A 5 9.05 -6.92 -2.44
C TRP A 5 10.00 -5.99 -3.17
N GLN A 6 10.03 -4.69 -2.80
CA GLN A 6 11.00 -3.75 -3.33
C GLN A 6 12.45 -4.16 -3.02
N ALA A 7 12.69 -4.78 -1.87
CA ALA A 7 13.99 -5.34 -1.49
C ALA A 7 14.35 -6.64 -2.23
N GLY A 8 13.49 -7.10 -3.14
CA GLY A 8 13.64 -8.35 -3.88
C GLY A 8 13.22 -9.59 -3.10
N GLY A 9 12.50 -9.42 -1.98
CA GLY A 9 11.97 -10.53 -1.19
C GLY A 9 10.74 -11.16 -1.84
N HIS A 10 10.63 -12.47 -1.69
CA HIS A 10 9.51 -13.29 -2.17
C HIS A 10 9.14 -14.32 -1.11
N PRO A 11 8.64 -13.88 0.07
CA PRO A 11 8.42 -14.79 1.19
C PRO A 11 7.24 -15.74 0.99
N TYR A 12 6.40 -15.48 -0.01
CA TYR A 12 5.19 -16.27 -0.27
C TYR A 12 5.19 -16.85 -1.67
N SER A 13 4.63 -18.03 -1.82
CA SER A 13 4.20 -18.58 -3.10
C SER A 13 3.07 -19.58 -2.94
N THR A 14 2.25 -19.72 -3.98
CA THR A 14 1.17 -20.71 -4.05
C THR A 14 1.39 -21.58 -5.28
N SER A 15 1.29 -22.92 -5.10
CA SER A 15 1.39 -23.86 -6.23
C SER A 15 0.25 -23.63 -7.24
N LYS A 16 0.49 -24.00 -8.51
CA LYS A 16 -0.50 -23.82 -9.58
C LYS A 16 -1.83 -24.51 -9.34
N ASP A 17 -1.81 -25.65 -8.62
CA ASP A 17 -3.01 -26.41 -8.25
C ASP A 17 -3.69 -25.87 -6.98
N GLY A 18 -3.12 -24.84 -6.36
CA GLY A 18 -3.68 -24.19 -5.18
C GLY A 18 -3.59 -25.03 -3.89
N THR A 19 -2.87 -26.15 -3.88
CA THR A 19 -2.84 -27.07 -2.73
C THR A 19 -1.67 -26.84 -1.77
N LYS A 20 -0.62 -26.17 -2.24
CA LYS A 20 0.60 -25.91 -1.47
C LYS A 20 0.88 -24.43 -1.38
N VAL A 21 1.26 -23.98 -0.20
CA VAL A 21 1.74 -22.61 0.04
C VAL A 21 3.13 -22.64 0.63
N THR A 22 3.92 -21.61 0.32
CA THR A 22 5.23 -21.40 0.93
C THR A 22 5.15 -20.15 1.80
N VAL A 23 5.72 -20.21 3.01
CA VAL A 23 5.84 -19.07 3.92
C VAL A 23 7.27 -19.05 4.45
N LYS A 24 8.11 -18.15 3.92
CA LYS A 24 9.57 -18.08 4.20
C LYS A 24 9.99 -16.73 4.75
N LEU A 25 9.22 -16.18 5.68
CA LEU A 25 9.50 -14.84 6.22
C LEU A 25 10.85 -14.77 6.94
N THR A 26 11.21 -15.82 7.70
CA THR A 26 12.45 -15.82 8.50
C THR A 26 13.71 -16.05 7.69
N THR A 27 13.62 -16.66 6.51
CA THR A 27 14.77 -17.01 5.67
C THR A 27 14.89 -16.15 4.40
N ASP A 28 13.85 -15.41 4.04
CA ASP A 28 13.85 -14.53 2.88
C ASP A 28 14.77 -13.32 3.10
N LYS A 29 15.69 -13.08 2.16
CA LYS A 29 16.69 -12.00 2.26
C LYS A 29 16.10 -10.61 2.25
N GLY A 30 14.99 -10.38 1.52
CA GLY A 30 14.30 -9.10 1.50
C GLY A 30 13.62 -8.81 2.83
N VAL A 31 13.03 -9.84 3.46
CA VAL A 31 12.47 -9.74 4.82
C VAL A 31 13.55 -9.46 5.85
N GLN A 32 14.69 -10.15 5.77
CA GLN A 32 15.81 -9.91 6.69
C GLN A 32 16.33 -8.47 6.58
N LYS A 33 16.51 -7.98 5.35
CA LYS A 33 16.93 -6.60 5.08
C LYS A 33 15.92 -5.58 5.64
N PHE A 34 14.63 -5.85 5.47
CA PHE A 34 13.55 -5.06 6.07
C PHE A 34 13.66 -5.04 7.60
N CYS A 35 13.81 -6.21 8.23
CA CYS A 35 13.92 -6.31 9.69
C CYS A 35 15.12 -5.53 10.23
N ASP A 36 16.29 -5.70 9.63
CA ASP A 36 17.53 -5.04 10.09
C ASP A 36 17.42 -3.51 9.98
N PHE A 37 16.87 -3.02 8.87
CA PHE A 37 16.68 -1.59 8.66
C PHE A 37 15.67 -0.98 9.65
N TRP A 38 14.49 -1.57 9.77
CA TRP A 38 13.43 -1.00 10.63
C TRP A 38 13.73 -1.19 12.11
N GLN A 39 14.42 -2.26 12.51
CA GLN A 39 14.91 -2.39 13.88
C GLN A 39 15.83 -1.22 14.23
N LYS A 40 16.80 -0.91 13.35
CA LYS A 40 17.68 0.24 13.54
C LYS A 40 16.92 1.56 13.66
N MET A 41 15.92 1.79 12.80
CA MET A 41 15.09 3.01 12.84
C MET A 41 14.31 3.13 14.16
N ILE A 42 13.84 2.01 14.71
CA ILE A 42 13.17 1.95 16.01
C ILE A 42 14.16 2.26 17.14
N ASP A 43 15.30 1.57 17.15
CA ASP A 43 16.31 1.68 18.21
C ASP A 43 16.90 3.10 18.30
N GLU A 44 17.04 3.78 17.16
CA GLU A 44 17.52 5.17 17.09
C GLU A 44 16.41 6.22 17.27
N GLY A 45 15.15 5.80 17.47
CA GLY A 45 14.02 6.71 17.67
C GLY A 45 13.70 7.59 16.45
N LEU A 46 13.97 7.11 15.23
CA LEU A 46 13.81 7.85 13.98
C LEU A 46 12.44 7.70 13.34
N ILE A 47 11.57 6.86 13.91
CA ILE A 47 10.21 6.65 13.43
C ILE A 47 9.20 6.76 14.56
N GLU A 48 8.01 7.24 14.22
CA GLU A 48 6.86 7.19 15.13
C GLU A 48 6.35 5.74 15.25
N THR A 49 6.19 5.26 16.47
CA THR A 49 5.80 3.89 16.77
C THR A 49 4.54 3.76 17.63
N LYS A 50 4.03 4.87 18.17
CA LYS A 50 2.94 4.88 19.15
C LYS A 50 1.59 5.20 18.53
N THR A 51 1.59 5.95 17.42
CA THR A 51 0.37 6.39 16.76
C THR A 51 -0.10 5.32 15.76
N LYS A 52 -1.33 4.86 15.93
CA LYS A 52 -1.92 3.86 15.03
C LYS A 52 -2.13 4.47 13.65
N ASP A 53 -1.59 3.82 12.63
CA ASP A 53 -1.77 4.21 11.22
C ASP A 53 -3.25 4.41 10.86
N SER A 54 -3.52 5.47 10.10
CA SER A 54 -4.86 5.84 9.62
C SER A 54 -5.90 6.13 10.72
N SER A 55 -5.45 6.43 11.95
CA SER A 55 -6.31 6.97 13.02
C SER A 55 -6.43 8.49 12.93
N ASP A 56 -7.40 9.07 13.64
CA ASP A 56 -7.56 10.53 13.71
C ASP A 56 -6.30 11.22 14.24
N ASP A 57 -5.63 10.63 15.23
CA ASP A 57 -4.37 11.14 15.76
C ASP A 57 -3.25 11.10 14.71
N TRP A 58 -3.20 10.03 13.90
CA TRP A 58 -2.26 9.91 12.81
C TRP A 58 -2.49 10.99 11.75
N TYR A 59 -3.73 11.20 11.32
CA TYR A 59 -4.05 12.27 10.35
C TYR A 59 -3.79 13.66 10.92
N ARG A 60 -4.01 13.87 12.22
CA ARG A 60 -3.65 15.13 12.89
C ARG A 60 -2.14 15.38 12.83
N SER A 61 -1.32 14.35 13.07
CA SER A 61 0.15 14.46 12.97
C SER A 61 0.63 14.70 11.53
N VAL A 62 -0.07 14.13 10.53
CA VAL A 62 0.14 14.47 9.11
C VAL A 62 -0.19 15.93 8.82
N GLY A 63 -1.35 16.42 9.27
CA GLY A 63 -1.83 17.78 9.02
C GLY A 63 -0.98 18.85 9.71
N SER A 64 -0.56 18.62 10.94
CA SER A 64 0.28 19.55 11.73
C SER A 64 1.72 19.62 11.23
N GLY A 65 2.21 18.58 10.54
CA GLY A 65 3.62 18.45 10.13
C GLY A 65 4.52 17.87 11.23
N GLU A 66 3.94 17.23 12.25
CA GLU A 66 4.67 16.42 13.22
C GLU A 66 5.41 15.27 12.52
N PHE A 67 4.76 14.65 11.53
CA PHE A 67 5.42 13.71 10.64
C PHE A 67 6.15 14.44 9.51
N ALA A 68 7.45 14.32 9.47
CA ALA A 68 8.29 14.90 8.40
C ALA A 68 8.15 14.17 7.07
N SER A 69 7.83 12.88 7.09
CA SER A 69 7.61 12.05 5.90
C SER A 69 6.71 10.87 6.20
N VAL A 70 6.02 10.40 5.16
CA VAL A 70 5.15 9.21 5.21
C VAL A 70 5.45 8.36 3.98
N ILE A 71 5.75 7.08 4.19
CA ILE A 71 5.81 6.10 3.09
C ILE A 71 4.40 5.56 2.87
N SER A 72 3.84 5.85 1.70
CA SER A 72 2.47 5.46 1.38
C SER A 72 2.36 5.05 -0.10
N ALA A 73 1.20 5.22 -0.70
CA ALA A 73 0.93 4.85 -2.08
C ALA A 73 0.06 5.90 -2.80
N ALA A 74 -0.13 5.72 -4.10
CA ALA A 74 -0.85 6.66 -4.95
C ALA A 74 -2.35 6.85 -4.62
N TRP A 75 -2.91 6.07 -3.70
CA TRP A 75 -4.26 6.27 -3.15
C TRP A 75 -4.30 7.25 -1.96
N ALA A 76 -3.14 7.54 -1.34
CA ALA A 76 -3.07 8.37 -0.13
C ALA A 76 -3.47 9.85 -0.33
N PRO A 77 -3.28 10.51 -1.49
CA PRO A 77 -3.64 11.90 -1.67
C PRO A 77 -5.08 12.23 -1.30
N GLY A 78 -6.05 11.43 -1.76
CA GLY A 78 -7.45 11.61 -1.41
C GLY A 78 -7.74 11.44 0.09
N MET A 79 -7.00 10.55 0.77
CA MET A 79 -7.12 10.37 2.21
C MET A 79 -6.57 11.58 2.97
N PHE A 80 -5.42 12.09 2.58
CA PHE A 80 -4.81 13.28 3.21
C PHE A 80 -5.66 14.52 2.99
N LEU A 81 -6.16 14.72 1.78
CA LEU A 81 -7.02 15.82 1.42
C LEU A 81 -8.24 15.96 2.36
N ASN A 82 -8.86 14.82 2.69
CA ASN A 82 -10.10 14.80 3.46
C ASN A 82 -9.90 14.63 4.97
N ASN A 83 -8.80 14.02 5.41
CA ASN A 83 -8.59 13.71 6.84
C ASN A 83 -7.45 14.52 7.48
N ALA A 84 -6.63 15.21 6.69
CA ALA A 84 -5.52 16.04 7.17
C ALA A 84 -5.46 17.38 6.40
N PRO A 85 -6.57 18.15 6.31
CA PRO A 85 -6.65 19.35 5.48
C PRO A 85 -5.66 20.45 5.88
N GLU A 86 -5.22 20.51 7.14
CA GLU A 86 -4.22 21.47 7.64
C GLU A 86 -2.83 21.26 7.01
N GLY A 87 -2.58 20.11 6.39
CA GLY A 87 -1.37 19.80 5.63
C GLY A 87 -1.35 20.39 4.22
N ALA A 88 -2.44 21.01 3.75
CA ALA A 88 -2.53 21.55 2.42
C ALA A 88 -1.40 22.54 2.11
N GLY A 89 -0.79 22.40 0.94
CA GLY A 89 0.34 23.20 0.47
C GLY A 89 1.72 22.84 1.05
N LYS A 90 1.77 22.02 2.11
CA LYS A 90 3.00 21.72 2.86
C LYS A 90 3.67 20.43 2.41
N TRP A 91 2.92 19.48 1.86
CA TRP A 91 3.44 18.17 1.43
C TRP A 91 3.99 18.20 0.01
N ARG A 92 4.86 17.26 -0.28
CA ARG A 92 5.41 17.01 -1.63
C ARG A 92 5.46 15.50 -1.85
N ILE A 93 5.34 15.08 -3.11
CA ILE A 93 5.51 13.68 -3.50
C ILE A 93 6.94 13.44 -3.95
N ALA A 94 7.52 12.36 -3.51
CA ALA A 94 8.83 11.90 -3.95
C ALA A 94 8.80 10.41 -4.27
N GLN A 95 9.70 9.97 -5.13
CA GLN A 95 9.89 8.55 -5.38
C GLN A 95 10.29 7.84 -4.08
N MET A 96 9.75 6.67 -3.85
CA MET A 96 10.09 5.86 -2.70
C MET A 96 11.61 5.59 -2.66
N PRO A 97 12.28 5.80 -1.52
CA PRO A 97 13.68 5.45 -1.38
C PRO A 97 13.97 4.00 -1.74
N THR A 98 15.11 3.74 -2.35
CA THR A 98 15.51 2.39 -2.76
C THR A 98 16.59 1.81 -1.84
N TRP A 99 16.66 0.49 -1.82
CA TRP A 99 17.56 -0.23 -0.93
C TRP A 99 19.04 -0.11 -1.34
N ASN A 100 19.31 0.11 -2.61
CA ASN A 100 20.67 0.33 -3.11
C ASN A 100 20.72 1.60 -3.98
N ALA A 101 21.84 2.31 -3.94
CA ALA A 101 22.02 3.50 -4.74
C ALA A 101 21.86 3.21 -6.25
N GLY A 102 21.11 4.07 -6.94
CA GLY A 102 20.90 3.97 -8.39
C GLY A 102 19.79 2.98 -8.81
N GLU A 103 19.23 2.20 -7.92
CA GLU A 103 18.04 1.38 -8.24
C GLU A 103 16.83 2.25 -8.60
N LYS A 104 16.02 1.73 -9.52
CA LYS A 104 14.75 2.34 -9.91
C LYS A 104 13.64 1.31 -9.77
N VAL A 105 13.40 0.88 -8.54
CA VAL A 105 12.42 -0.14 -8.19
C VAL A 105 11.41 0.44 -7.21
N SER A 106 10.14 0.26 -7.50
CA SER A 106 9.01 0.52 -6.62
C SER A 106 8.26 -0.78 -6.34
N SER A 107 7.21 -0.71 -5.58
CA SER A 107 6.41 -1.87 -5.22
C SER A 107 4.92 -1.57 -5.17
N GLU A 108 4.12 -2.61 -5.23
CA GLU A 108 2.69 -2.57 -5.03
C GLU A 108 2.34 -2.32 -3.56
N ASN A 109 1.39 -1.43 -3.29
CA ASN A 109 0.80 -1.24 -1.97
C ASN A 109 -0.69 -0.90 -2.08
N GLY A 110 -1.50 -1.92 -2.20
CA GLY A 110 -2.96 -1.79 -2.28
C GLY A 110 -3.51 -2.17 -3.65
N GLY A 111 -4.46 -1.38 -4.11
CA GLY A 111 -5.26 -1.67 -5.29
C GLY A 111 -6.67 -2.09 -4.90
N SER A 112 -7.62 -1.75 -5.76
CA SER A 112 -9.05 -2.02 -5.55
C SER A 112 -9.68 -2.57 -6.81
N SER A 113 -10.70 -3.40 -6.64
CA SER A 113 -11.49 -3.96 -7.72
C SER A 113 -12.97 -3.94 -7.39
N LEU A 114 -13.80 -3.99 -8.41
CA LEU A 114 -15.21 -4.25 -8.27
C LEU A 114 -15.46 -5.74 -8.52
N ALA A 115 -16.31 -6.37 -7.71
CA ALA A 115 -16.66 -7.76 -7.86
C ALA A 115 -18.18 -7.92 -8.03
N LEU A 116 -18.60 -8.70 -9.02
CA LEU A 116 -19.98 -9.08 -9.19
C LEU A 116 -20.26 -10.37 -8.42
N MET A 117 -21.15 -10.27 -7.43
CA MET A 117 -21.54 -11.43 -6.64
C MET A 117 -22.40 -12.39 -7.44
N SER A 118 -22.13 -13.70 -7.34
CA SER A 118 -22.90 -14.76 -8.01
C SER A 118 -24.36 -14.81 -7.61
N SER A 119 -24.69 -14.31 -6.42
CA SER A 119 -26.05 -14.20 -5.90
C SER A 119 -26.83 -12.99 -6.40
N SER A 120 -26.20 -12.09 -7.18
CA SER A 120 -26.87 -10.89 -7.69
C SER A 120 -28.01 -11.23 -8.64
N LYS A 121 -29.18 -10.65 -8.38
CA LYS A 121 -30.34 -10.74 -9.28
C LYS A 121 -30.33 -9.70 -10.40
N ASN A 122 -29.37 -8.76 -10.38
CA ASN A 122 -29.24 -7.68 -11.33
C ASN A 122 -27.84 -7.71 -12.00
N ALA A 123 -27.35 -8.92 -12.33
CA ALA A 123 -25.98 -9.12 -12.81
C ALA A 123 -25.63 -8.27 -14.04
N ASP A 124 -26.52 -8.19 -15.04
CA ASP A 124 -26.27 -7.43 -16.26
C ASP A 124 -26.16 -5.91 -16.00
N ALA A 125 -27.02 -5.38 -15.14
CA ALA A 125 -26.96 -3.95 -14.77
C ALA A 125 -25.70 -3.63 -13.94
N ALA A 126 -25.35 -4.50 -13.01
CA ALA A 126 -24.15 -4.38 -12.21
C ALA A 126 -22.89 -4.44 -13.08
N TYR A 127 -22.82 -5.39 -14.03
CA TYR A 127 -21.69 -5.49 -14.95
C TYR A 127 -21.53 -4.23 -15.81
N LYS A 128 -22.60 -3.69 -16.40
CA LYS A 128 -22.57 -2.44 -17.14
C LYS A 128 -22.07 -1.27 -16.32
N PHE A 129 -22.48 -1.18 -15.04
CA PHE A 129 -21.97 -0.18 -14.12
C PHE A 129 -20.47 -0.37 -13.86
N MET A 130 -20.02 -1.59 -13.61
CA MET A 130 -18.61 -1.91 -13.36
C MET A 130 -17.74 -1.57 -14.59
N GLU A 131 -18.22 -1.92 -15.78
CA GLU A 131 -17.56 -1.59 -17.03
C GLU A 131 -17.46 -0.07 -17.21
N PHE A 132 -18.57 0.66 -17.07
CA PHE A 132 -18.57 2.13 -17.11
C PHE A 132 -17.60 2.74 -16.09
N ALA A 133 -17.70 2.34 -14.82
CA ALA A 133 -16.88 2.87 -13.76
C ALA A 133 -15.38 2.60 -13.95
N SER A 134 -15.01 1.51 -14.67
CA SER A 134 -13.63 1.09 -14.84
C SER A 134 -13.00 1.54 -16.17
N THR A 135 -13.81 1.85 -17.19
CA THR A 135 -13.30 2.09 -18.56
C THR A 135 -13.71 3.43 -19.15
N ASN A 136 -14.76 4.09 -18.61
CA ASN A 136 -15.19 5.40 -19.09
C ASN A 136 -14.24 6.48 -18.58
N SER A 137 -13.70 7.28 -19.51
CA SER A 137 -12.71 8.32 -19.20
C SER A 137 -13.22 9.36 -18.20
N ASP A 138 -14.49 9.78 -18.28
CA ASP A 138 -15.05 10.78 -17.38
C ASP A 138 -15.24 10.21 -15.98
N ALA A 139 -15.70 8.96 -15.87
CA ALA A 139 -15.83 8.27 -14.60
C ALA A 139 -14.47 8.07 -13.91
N ILE A 140 -13.42 7.73 -14.68
CA ILE A 140 -12.06 7.61 -14.18
C ILE A 140 -11.53 8.97 -13.72
N MET A 141 -11.66 10.01 -14.55
CA MET A 141 -11.16 11.35 -14.22
C MET A 141 -11.89 11.97 -13.02
N SER A 142 -13.17 11.70 -12.83
CA SER A 142 -13.90 12.14 -11.64
C SER A 142 -13.29 11.59 -10.34
N ARG A 143 -12.80 10.35 -10.34
CA ARG A 143 -12.07 9.77 -9.20
C ARG A 143 -10.66 10.36 -9.06
N VAL A 144 -9.99 10.59 -10.19
CA VAL A 144 -8.66 11.22 -10.21
C VAL A 144 -8.74 12.63 -9.62
N ASP A 145 -9.76 13.41 -9.95
CA ASP A 145 -9.95 14.75 -9.41
C ASP A 145 -10.10 14.77 -7.88
N GLN A 146 -10.53 13.66 -7.27
CA GLN A 146 -10.62 13.45 -5.83
C GLN A 146 -9.37 12.75 -5.22
N GLY A 147 -8.27 12.68 -5.94
CA GLY A 147 -7.01 12.08 -5.47
C GLY A 147 -6.93 10.57 -5.65
N GLY A 148 -7.80 9.97 -6.47
CA GLY A 148 -7.71 8.57 -6.85
C GLY A 148 -6.66 8.33 -7.94
N PHE A 149 -6.04 7.14 -7.95
CA PHE A 149 -5.07 6.75 -8.98
C PHE A 149 -5.72 5.78 -9.98
N PRO A 150 -5.59 6.03 -11.31
CA PRO A 150 -6.21 5.19 -12.32
C PRO A 150 -5.47 3.87 -12.49
N ALA A 151 -6.20 2.81 -12.86
CA ALA A 151 -5.61 1.53 -13.21
C ALA A 151 -5.25 1.42 -14.71
N ASP A 152 -5.81 2.27 -15.54
CA ASP A 152 -5.61 2.21 -16.98
C ASP A 152 -4.44 3.07 -17.46
N LEU A 153 -3.64 2.50 -18.38
CA LEU A 153 -2.45 3.15 -18.92
C LEU A 153 -2.76 4.38 -19.77
N LYS A 154 -3.95 4.45 -20.37
CA LYS A 154 -4.36 5.58 -21.20
C LYS A 154 -4.53 6.84 -20.35
N THR A 155 -5.19 6.73 -19.21
CA THR A 155 -5.33 7.85 -18.28
C THR A 155 -3.98 8.21 -17.66
N MET A 156 -3.16 7.23 -17.27
CA MET A 156 -1.82 7.48 -16.71
C MET A 156 -0.86 8.21 -17.67
N SER A 157 -1.12 8.18 -18.98
CA SER A 157 -0.34 8.91 -19.99
C SER A 157 -1.03 10.18 -20.52
N ASN A 158 -2.17 10.55 -19.98
CA ASN A 158 -2.94 11.72 -20.42
C ASN A 158 -2.35 13.01 -19.82
N ASP A 159 -2.19 14.05 -20.66
CA ASP A 159 -1.60 15.33 -20.23
C ASP A 159 -2.41 16.00 -19.11
N LYS A 160 -3.75 15.90 -19.12
CA LYS A 160 -4.60 16.44 -18.05
C LYS A 160 -4.28 15.77 -16.72
N PHE A 161 -4.13 14.44 -16.70
CA PHE A 161 -3.74 13.69 -15.52
C PHE A 161 -2.32 14.08 -15.05
N LEU A 162 -1.35 14.07 -15.95
CA LEU A 162 0.06 14.32 -15.63
C LEU A 162 0.33 15.77 -15.18
N SER A 163 -0.49 16.73 -15.63
CA SER A 163 -0.32 18.16 -15.28
C SER A 163 -1.14 18.59 -14.06
N GLN A 164 -1.92 17.69 -13.46
CA GLN A 164 -2.77 18.03 -12.33
C GLN A 164 -1.96 18.46 -11.10
N THR A 165 -2.36 19.58 -10.50
CA THR A 165 -1.73 20.16 -9.30
C THR A 165 -2.71 20.34 -8.15
N THR A 166 -4.01 20.15 -8.39
CA THR A 166 -5.07 20.35 -7.41
C THR A 166 -6.00 19.14 -7.35
N MET A 167 -6.71 18.98 -6.25
CA MET A 167 -7.73 17.95 -6.05
C MET A 167 -9.03 18.60 -5.55
N VAL A 168 -10.14 17.88 -5.65
CA VAL A 168 -11.44 18.29 -5.14
C VAL A 168 -11.74 17.51 -3.86
N ASN A 169 -11.97 18.20 -2.74
CA ASN A 169 -12.31 17.58 -1.46
C ASN A 169 -13.77 17.10 -1.41
N SER A 170 -14.18 16.49 -0.30
CA SER A 170 -15.56 16.01 -0.10
C SER A 170 -16.61 17.12 -0.09
N ASP A 171 -16.23 18.35 0.18
CA ASP A 171 -17.10 19.53 0.20
C ASP A 171 -17.24 20.20 -1.19
N GLY A 172 -16.47 19.72 -2.17
CA GLY A 172 -16.46 20.23 -3.54
C GLY A 172 -15.44 21.35 -3.77
N ASP A 173 -14.60 21.66 -2.81
CA ASP A 173 -13.58 22.71 -2.94
C ASP A 173 -12.35 22.20 -3.66
N THR A 174 -11.77 23.04 -4.51
CA THR A 174 -10.49 22.77 -5.18
C THR A 174 -9.34 23.16 -4.27
N VAL A 175 -8.47 22.21 -3.97
CA VAL A 175 -7.35 22.35 -3.02
C VAL A 175 -6.02 22.03 -3.68
N ASP A 176 -5.05 22.91 -3.55
CA ASP A 176 -3.63 22.64 -3.83
C ASP A 176 -2.99 22.01 -2.59
N TYR A 177 -3.07 20.68 -2.49
CA TYR A 177 -2.52 19.97 -1.35
C TYR A 177 -0.99 19.81 -1.39
N PHE A 178 -0.42 19.76 -2.60
CA PHE A 178 1.00 19.51 -2.81
C PHE A 178 1.80 20.74 -3.29
N GLY A 179 1.29 21.96 -3.05
CA GLY A 179 1.99 23.22 -3.30
C GLY A 179 2.36 23.44 -4.77
N GLY A 180 1.45 23.20 -5.68
CA GLY A 180 1.60 23.37 -7.11
C GLY A 180 2.36 22.25 -7.82
N GLU A 181 2.70 21.19 -7.11
CA GLU A 181 3.40 20.03 -7.68
C GLU A 181 2.49 19.23 -8.62
N LYS A 182 3.04 18.75 -9.71
CA LYS A 182 2.39 17.81 -10.64
C LYS A 182 2.45 16.38 -10.06
N PHE A 183 1.80 16.15 -8.93
CA PHE A 183 1.93 14.97 -8.12
C PHE A 183 1.61 13.66 -8.86
N ASN A 184 0.68 13.68 -9.81
CA ASN A 184 0.34 12.50 -10.61
C ASN A 184 1.46 12.10 -11.58
N ALA A 185 2.33 13.01 -11.99
CA ALA A 185 3.51 12.67 -12.80
C ALA A 185 4.50 11.81 -11.99
N GLU A 186 4.68 12.11 -10.71
CA GLU A 186 5.51 11.30 -9.82
C GLU A 186 4.92 9.90 -9.60
N PHE A 187 3.60 9.79 -9.43
CA PHE A 187 2.94 8.49 -9.30
C PHE A 187 2.99 7.67 -10.60
N ALA A 188 2.80 8.31 -11.75
CA ALA A 188 2.92 7.63 -13.05
C ALA A 188 4.34 7.10 -13.28
N GLU A 189 5.36 7.83 -12.83
CA GLU A 189 6.75 7.38 -12.90
C GLU A 189 7.01 6.23 -11.91
N ALA A 190 6.46 6.28 -10.70
CA ALA A 190 6.54 5.18 -9.73
C ALA A 190 5.87 3.90 -10.27
N ALA A 191 4.72 4.03 -10.94
CA ALA A 191 3.99 2.89 -11.50
C ALA A 191 4.81 2.11 -12.55
N LYS A 192 5.65 2.78 -13.33
CA LYS A 192 6.57 2.14 -14.31
C LYS A 192 7.67 1.30 -13.64
N ARG A 193 7.91 1.52 -12.35
CA ARG A 193 8.98 0.90 -11.58
C ARG A 193 8.51 -0.21 -10.65
N VAL A 194 7.20 -0.46 -10.60
CA VAL A 194 6.62 -1.50 -9.75
C VAL A 194 7.12 -2.87 -10.16
N THR A 195 7.66 -3.61 -9.21
CA THR A 195 8.00 -5.02 -9.43
C THR A 195 6.72 -5.84 -9.62
N SER A 196 6.68 -6.66 -10.66
CA SER A 196 5.55 -7.56 -10.93
C SER A 196 5.67 -8.91 -10.21
N LYS A 197 6.77 -9.14 -9.52
CA LYS A 197 7.04 -10.40 -8.82
C LYS A 197 6.63 -10.30 -7.36
N PHE A 198 5.33 -10.28 -7.11
CA PHE A 198 4.81 -10.35 -5.75
C PHE A 198 3.62 -11.32 -5.70
N GLU A 199 3.46 -11.98 -4.59
CA GLU A 199 2.36 -12.90 -4.34
C GLU A 199 1.76 -12.63 -2.97
N PHE A 200 0.44 -12.79 -2.87
CA PHE A 200 -0.29 -12.83 -1.60
C PHE A 200 -0.59 -14.27 -1.23
N LEU A 201 -0.72 -14.53 0.06
CA LEU A 201 -1.24 -15.80 0.52
C LEU A 201 -2.74 -15.92 0.20
N PRO A 202 -3.28 -17.11 -0.05
CA PRO A 202 -4.73 -17.31 -0.21
C PRO A 202 -5.55 -16.83 1.00
N TYR A 203 -4.91 -16.71 2.16
CA TYR A 203 -5.46 -16.21 3.42
C TYR A 203 -4.81 -14.89 3.87
N ASP A 204 -4.52 -13.96 2.94
CA ASP A 204 -3.86 -12.68 3.22
C ASP A 204 -4.66 -11.81 4.21
N VAL A 205 -6.00 -11.91 4.22
CA VAL A 205 -6.84 -11.23 5.21
C VAL A 205 -6.47 -11.65 6.63
N TYR A 206 -6.27 -12.94 6.87
CA TYR A 206 -5.78 -13.44 8.15
C TYR A 206 -4.36 -12.94 8.43
N ALA A 207 -3.48 -12.99 7.44
CA ALA A 207 -2.11 -12.51 7.59
C ALA A 207 -2.07 -11.06 8.10
N ARG A 208 -2.90 -10.20 7.54
CA ARG A 208 -3.04 -8.79 7.98
C ARG A 208 -3.64 -8.66 9.37
N SER A 209 -4.64 -9.47 9.71
CA SER A 209 -5.32 -9.38 11.01
C SER A 209 -4.42 -9.69 12.20
N VAL A 210 -3.44 -10.59 12.03
CA VAL A 210 -2.50 -10.97 13.10
C VAL A 210 -1.18 -10.18 13.07
N PHE A 211 -1.00 -9.27 12.11
CA PHE A 211 0.23 -8.48 11.97
C PHE A 211 0.49 -7.58 13.17
N THR A 212 -0.53 -6.89 13.66
CA THR A 212 -0.40 -5.97 14.79
C THR A 212 0.06 -6.68 16.07
N ASP A 213 -0.48 -7.88 16.32
CA ASP A 213 -0.16 -8.66 17.52
C ASP A 213 1.20 -9.39 17.43
N THR A 214 1.84 -9.39 16.28
CA THR A 214 3.11 -10.04 16.01
C THR A 214 4.20 -9.04 15.68
N VAL A 215 4.29 -8.61 14.43
CA VAL A 215 5.28 -7.61 13.99
C VAL A 215 5.02 -6.25 14.63
N GLY A 216 3.76 -5.87 14.84
CA GLY A 216 3.39 -4.62 15.51
C GLY A 216 3.95 -4.50 16.92
N ALA A 217 4.09 -5.61 17.64
CA ALA A 217 4.71 -5.65 18.97
C ALA A 217 6.19 -5.16 18.95
N ALA A 218 6.89 -5.34 17.83
CA ALA A 218 8.27 -4.85 17.69
C ALA A 218 8.32 -3.31 17.60
N TYR A 219 7.37 -2.68 16.92
CA TYR A 219 7.26 -1.22 16.89
C TYR A 219 6.99 -0.62 18.28
N MET A 220 6.31 -1.37 19.14
CA MET A 220 6.04 -0.98 20.50
C MET A 220 7.20 -1.29 21.48
N GLY A 221 8.32 -1.81 21.01
CA GLY A 221 9.49 -2.17 21.80
C GLY A 221 9.28 -3.42 22.69
N GLN A 222 8.26 -4.23 22.42
CA GLN A 222 7.95 -5.42 23.23
C GLN A 222 8.75 -6.66 22.76
N THR A 223 9.26 -6.64 21.55
CA THR A 223 10.08 -7.69 20.94
C THR A 223 10.96 -7.10 19.84
N THR A 224 11.83 -7.89 19.23
CA THR A 224 12.59 -7.46 18.05
C THR A 224 11.79 -7.67 16.76
N MET A 225 12.16 -6.94 15.69
CA MET A 225 11.54 -7.13 14.36
C MET A 225 11.64 -8.59 13.88
N LYS A 226 12.78 -9.24 14.11
CA LYS A 226 12.99 -10.64 13.72
C LYS A 226 12.11 -11.61 14.51
N GLU A 227 11.96 -11.40 15.79
CA GLU A 227 11.06 -12.20 16.63
C GLU A 227 9.60 -11.99 16.28
N GLY A 228 9.19 -10.74 16.06
CA GLY A 228 7.83 -10.41 15.60
C GLY A 228 7.51 -11.05 14.26
N VAL A 229 8.44 -11.00 13.31
CA VAL A 229 8.29 -11.66 11.99
C VAL A 229 8.26 -13.19 12.12
N LYS A 230 9.06 -13.76 13.03
CA LYS A 230 8.98 -15.19 13.30
C LYS A 230 7.62 -15.58 13.88
N ALA A 231 7.13 -14.87 14.88
CA ALA A 231 5.80 -15.11 15.45
C ALA A 231 4.70 -14.99 14.39
N TRP A 232 4.85 -14.03 13.47
CA TRP A 232 3.94 -13.87 12.34
C TRP A 232 4.00 -15.09 11.40
N GLN A 233 5.19 -15.54 11.01
CA GLN A 233 5.36 -16.75 10.21
C GLN A 233 4.68 -17.97 10.86
N ASP A 234 4.93 -18.19 12.16
CA ASP A 234 4.37 -19.33 12.89
C ASP A 234 2.82 -19.35 12.81
N LYS A 235 2.17 -18.19 13.00
CA LYS A 235 0.71 -18.04 12.85
C LYS A 235 0.24 -18.29 11.41
N LEU A 236 0.97 -17.83 10.40
CA LEU A 236 0.60 -18.04 8.99
C LEU A 236 0.73 -19.51 8.59
N VAL A 237 1.75 -20.21 9.09
CA VAL A 237 1.95 -21.65 8.88
C VAL A 237 0.82 -22.45 9.52
N GLU A 238 0.46 -22.14 10.77
CA GLU A 238 -0.66 -22.74 11.47
C GLU A 238 -1.98 -22.57 10.71
N GLN A 239 -2.28 -21.32 10.28
CA GLN A 239 -3.48 -21.00 9.52
C GLN A 239 -3.53 -21.76 8.19
N GLY A 240 -2.42 -21.81 7.46
CA GLY A 240 -2.36 -22.54 6.20
C GLY A 240 -2.67 -24.03 6.40
N LYS A 241 -2.05 -24.66 7.41
CA LYS A 241 -2.30 -26.06 7.77
C LYS A 241 -3.77 -26.29 8.18
N SER A 242 -4.35 -25.38 8.96
CA SER A 242 -5.76 -25.48 9.41
C SER A 242 -6.76 -25.38 8.25
N GLN A 243 -6.40 -24.68 7.17
CA GLN A 243 -7.20 -24.58 5.94
C GLN A 243 -6.95 -25.73 4.95
N GLY A 244 -6.11 -26.70 5.30
CA GLY A 244 -5.84 -27.88 4.48
C GLY A 244 -4.72 -27.72 3.46
N PHE A 245 -3.95 -26.63 3.49
CA PHE A 245 -2.79 -26.48 2.63
C PHE A 245 -1.61 -27.33 3.13
N THR A 246 -0.82 -27.85 2.19
CA THR A 246 0.55 -28.26 2.50
C THR A 246 1.41 -27.01 2.59
N VAL A 247 1.98 -26.72 3.77
CA VAL A 247 2.77 -25.50 4.00
C VAL A 247 4.25 -25.84 4.02
N ASN A 248 5.03 -25.16 3.15
CA ASN A 248 6.48 -25.18 3.12
C ASN A 248 7.03 -23.93 3.86
N GLU A 249 8.06 -24.15 4.66
CA GLU A 249 8.76 -23.11 5.44
C GLU A 249 10.16 -22.85 4.89
#